data_f036778e211bac98cac9c7ff06febc01
#
_entry.id   f036778e211bac98cac9c7ff06febc01
#
_cell.length_a   1.000
_cell.length_b   1.000
_cell.length_c   1.000
_cell.angle_alpha   90.00
_cell.angle_beta   90.00
_cell.angle_gamma   90.00
#
_symmetry.space_group_name_H-M   'P 1'
#
loop_
_entity.id
_entity.type
_entity.pdbx_description
1 polymer ?
#
loop_
_entity_poly.entity_id
_entity_poly.type
_entity_poly.pdbx_seq_one_letter_code
_entity_poly.pdbx_strand_id
1 'polypeptide(L)'
;VTGASRYLALLAGGSAAFTAFGSLVPFDFRDRPDAVAAFAQAMTRPLVPVSRSDAVVNVLLGVPLGFALLGAACGGRPVPVPRASRLGLALLPGCALFSAAVEFAQLYTPTRFCSGLDVIAQTIGAAVGMVGWVACGPWLLGEVGKAVGGTGTARRLLVAYVLFLGFVQALPLDFSASPADAYRKFRDGQVGGVPFGEFRSLTGTDVARRIATLLELGALYLPVGLLAAAVPGRCGGRGNFLGVLLGGLALAVGVELGQVVVRSRTSQATDVVVGTAAVVLGWLLGKAFRHGLNPRATVLLGAAWWAVAVGVSWSPFVVEPGVRVPFDWTPGRPLDGGNPLLALEAMLNKVVLFGLGGAVLAASTSVVAGRGKSRPAVASATVVAVVSGLLASAVLEWGQTWFVGRSPGLTDVVLGGLGGYGGAWLTETVRTLDRSGAEIGAGIGTKIGTKIGTEIGRGAIR
;
A
#
# COMPACT_ATOMS: atom_id res chain seq x y z
N VAL A 1 -19.99 13.23 16.64
CA VAL A 1 -18.69 12.61 16.35
C VAL A 1 -18.03 13.41 15.24
N THR A 2 -16.89 14.04 15.53
CA THR A 2 -16.14 14.83 14.53
C THR A 2 -15.61 13.92 13.43
N GLY A 3 -15.40 14.43 12.20
CA GLY A 3 -14.83 13.64 11.11
C GLY A 3 -13.51 12.99 11.49
N ALA A 4 -12.65 13.70 12.22
CA ALA A 4 -11.35 13.18 12.71
C ALA A 4 -11.51 11.95 13.63
N SER A 5 -12.50 11.96 14.55
CA SER A 5 -12.76 10.82 15.42
C SER A 5 -13.20 9.57 14.66
N ARG A 6 -13.96 9.72 13.56
CA ARG A 6 -14.35 8.59 12.70
C ARG A 6 -13.15 7.98 11.97
N TYR A 7 -12.26 8.80 11.43
CA TYR A 7 -11.04 8.30 10.78
C TYR A 7 -10.11 7.58 11.76
N LEU A 8 -9.97 8.12 12.99
CA LEU A 8 -9.20 7.46 14.04
C LEU A 8 -9.83 6.13 14.48
N ALA A 9 -11.16 6.07 14.59
CA ALA A 9 -11.86 4.82 14.89
C ALA A 9 -11.68 3.78 13.77
N LEU A 10 -11.74 4.20 12.50
CA LEU A 10 -11.45 3.33 11.35
C LEU A 10 -9.99 2.86 11.36
N LEU A 11 -9.04 3.73 11.70
CA LEU A 11 -7.63 3.36 11.84
C LEU A 11 -7.43 2.34 12.96
N ALA A 12 -8.09 2.52 14.10
CA ALA A 12 -8.04 1.56 15.21
C ALA A 12 -8.62 0.20 14.81
N GLY A 13 -9.79 0.19 14.16
CA GLY A 13 -10.41 -1.02 13.64
C GLY A 13 -9.54 -1.72 12.58
N GLY A 14 -8.97 -0.96 11.66
CA GLY A 14 -8.03 -1.46 10.65
C GLY A 14 -6.76 -2.04 11.28
N SER A 15 -6.19 -1.39 12.30
CA SER A 15 -5.02 -1.90 13.04
C SER A 15 -5.34 -3.19 13.78
N ALA A 16 -6.49 -3.26 14.43
CA ALA A 16 -6.94 -4.49 15.10
C ALA A 16 -7.17 -5.63 14.09
N ALA A 17 -7.86 -5.35 12.98
CA ALA A 17 -8.07 -6.33 11.91
C ALA A 17 -6.75 -6.82 11.30
N PHE A 18 -5.80 -5.91 11.07
CA PHE A 18 -4.47 -6.25 10.56
C PHE A 18 -3.70 -7.13 11.54
N THR A 19 -3.70 -6.80 12.84
CA THR A 19 -3.06 -7.61 13.88
C THR A 19 -3.69 -9.01 13.93
N ALA A 20 -5.02 -9.11 13.96
CA ALA A 20 -5.71 -10.40 13.99
C ALA A 20 -5.43 -11.21 12.71
N PHE A 21 -5.49 -10.58 11.54
CA PHE A 21 -5.17 -11.22 10.27
C PHE A 21 -3.75 -11.78 10.26
N GLY A 22 -2.74 -10.94 10.53
CA GLY A 22 -1.32 -11.36 10.52
C GLY A 22 -1.00 -12.44 11.56
N SER A 23 -1.71 -12.44 12.68
CA SER A 23 -1.53 -13.44 13.75
C SER A 23 -2.21 -14.77 13.46
N LEU A 24 -3.32 -14.78 12.73
CA LEU A 24 -4.16 -15.98 12.53
C LEU A 24 -4.01 -16.64 11.15
N VAL A 25 -3.36 -15.96 10.19
CA VAL A 25 -3.05 -16.59 8.89
C VAL A 25 -2.15 -17.82 9.13
N PRO A 26 -2.45 -19.00 8.52
CA PRO A 26 -3.27 -19.26 7.34
C PRO A 26 -4.75 -19.59 7.61
N PHE A 27 -5.29 -19.37 8.80
CA PHE A 27 -6.67 -19.71 9.20
C PHE A 27 -6.97 -21.22 9.14
N ASP A 28 -5.95 -22.08 9.24
CA ASP A 28 -6.09 -23.52 9.35
C ASP A 28 -6.43 -23.87 10.81
N PHE A 29 -7.68 -23.60 11.19
CA PHE A 29 -8.14 -23.87 12.55
C PHE A 29 -8.41 -25.37 12.73
N ARG A 30 -7.80 -25.94 13.77
CA ARG A 30 -8.01 -27.33 14.18
C ARG A 30 -8.56 -27.38 15.59
N ASP A 31 -9.40 -28.37 15.85
CA ASP A 31 -9.94 -28.59 17.19
C ASP A 31 -8.80 -28.87 18.18
N ARG A 32 -8.90 -28.21 19.35
CA ARG A 32 -7.93 -28.34 20.45
C ARG A 32 -8.64 -28.39 21.78
N PRO A 33 -8.96 -29.60 22.27
CA PRO A 33 -9.72 -29.79 23.53
C PRO A 33 -9.03 -29.22 24.78
N ASP A 34 -7.70 -29.14 24.79
CA ASP A 34 -6.87 -28.61 25.88
C ASP A 34 -6.57 -27.10 25.76
N ALA A 35 -7.24 -26.36 24.88
CA ALA A 35 -6.91 -24.95 24.55
C ALA A 35 -6.86 -24.06 25.80
N VAL A 36 -7.81 -24.20 26.75
CA VAL A 36 -7.83 -23.36 27.95
C VAL A 36 -6.64 -23.66 28.87
N ALA A 37 -6.29 -24.94 29.05
CA ALA A 37 -5.13 -25.34 29.84
C ALA A 37 -3.82 -24.91 29.19
N ALA A 38 -3.71 -25.06 27.85
CA ALA A 38 -2.57 -24.64 27.08
C ALA A 38 -2.38 -23.11 27.12
N PHE A 39 -3.48 -22.34 27.08
CA PHE A 39 -3.44 -20.89 27.21
C PHE A 39 -2.93 -20.47 28.60
N ALA A 40 -3.50 -21.03 29.66
CA ALA A 40 -3.05 -20.75 31.01
C ALA A 40 -1.57 -21.08 31.22
N GLN A 41 -1.10 -22.20 30.67
CA GLN A 41 0.31 -22.57 30.67
C GLN A 41 1.18 -21.58 29.87
N ALA A 42 0.72 -21.13 28.71
CA ALA A 42 1.45 -20.14 27.90
C ALA A 42 1.60 -18.79 28.61
N MET A 43 0.57 -18.36 29.35
CA MET A 43 0.59 -17.10 30.13
C MET A 43 1.47 -17.17 31.37
N THR A 44 1.77 -18.35 31.89
CA THR A 44 2.59 -18.56 33.11
C THR A 44 4.04 -18.96 32.79
N ARG A 45 4.37 -19.21 31.53
CA ARG A 45 5.75 -19.53 31.12
C ARG A 45 6.70 -18.35 31.33
N PRO A 46 8.02 -18.61 31.59
CA PRO A 46 9.01 -17.55 31.64
C PRO A 46 8.97 -16.67 30.38
N LEU A 47 9.02 -15.36 30.55
CA LEU A 47 8.98 -14.37 29.47
C LEU A 47 10.34 -14.31 28.72
N VAL A 48 10.73 -15.41 28.11
CA VAL A 48 11.94 -15.47 27.29
C VAL A 48 11.52 -15.27 25.82
N PRO A 49 11.97 -14.19 25.19
CA PRO A 49 11.65 -13.97 23.78
C PRO A 49 12.28 -15.06 22.92
N VAL A 50 11.49 -15.74 22.10
CA VAL A 50 11.95 -16.68 21.08
C VAL A 50 12.85 -15.95 20.09
N SER A 51 12.50 -14.69 19.78
CA SER A 51 13.28 -13.78 18.94
C SER A 51 13.08 -12.34 19.44
N ARG A 52 14.16 -11.55 19.45
CA ARG A 52 14.07 -10.10 19.75
C ARG A 52 13.25 -9.35 18.69
N SER A 53 13.30 -9.80 17.45
CA SER A 53 12.51 -9.24 16.35
C SER A 53 11.01 -9.42 16.56
N ASP A 54 10.56 -10.59 17.05
CA ASP A 54 9.14 -10.86 17.28
C ASP A 54 8.56 -9.94 18.37
N ALA A 55 9.30 -9.75 19.45
CA ALA A 55 8.89 -8.81 20.49
C ALA A 55 8.76 -7.37 19.98
N VAL A 56 9.71 -6.92 19.13
CA VAL A 56 9.67 -5.59 18.52
C VAL A 56 8.48 -5.46 17.57
N VAL A 57 8.22 -6.46 16.74
CA VAL A 57 7.06 -6.47 15.83
C VAL A 57 5.74 -6.39 16.62
N ASN A 58 5.62 -7.15 17.70
CA ASN A 58 4.42 -7.12 18.54
C ASN A 58 4.22 -5.76 19.23
N VAL A 59 5.29 -5.10 19.68
CA VAL A 59 5.21 -3.70 20.15
C VAL A 59 4.74 -2.78 19.03
N LEU A 60 5.34 -2.87 17.82
CA LEU A 60 4.99 -2.02 16.69
C LEU A 60 3.54 -2.20 16.24
N LEU A 61 2.99 -3.42 16.30
CA LEU A 61 1.58 -3.70 16.01
C LEU A 61 0.63 -2.99 17.01
N GLY A 62 1.01 -2.90 18.26
CA GLY A 62 0.23 -2.22 19.30
C GLY A 62 0.20 -0.70 19.16
N VAL A 63 1.29 -0.07 18.67
CA VAL A 63 1.42 1.40 18.62
C VAL A 63 0.29 2.09 17.84
N PRO A 64 -0.02 1.72 16.58
CA PRO A 64 -1.09 2.37 15.81
C PRO A 64 -2.48 2.13 16.45
N LEU A 65 -2.69 0.96 17.05
CA LEU A 65 -3.94 0.64 17.76
C LEU A 65 -4.14 1.59 18.95
N GLY A 66 -3.16 1.70 19.84
CA GLY A 66 -3.24 2.56 21.03
C GLY A 66 -3.36 4.04 20.67
N PHE A 67 -2.57 4.51 19.69
CA PHE A 67 -2.62 5.89 19.20
C PHE A 67 -4.02 6.25 18.67
N ALA A 68 -4.57 5.40 17.83
CA ALA A 68 -5.84 5.63 17.18
C ALA A 68 -7.04 5.51 18.15
N LEU A 69 -7.01 4.53 19.06
CA LEU A 69 -8.05 4.35 20.08
C LEU A 69 -8.15 5.56 21.02
N LEU A 70 -7.02 5.99 21.58
CA LEU A 70 -7.03 7.17 22.46
C LEU A 70 -7.40 8.42 21.69
N GLY A 71 -6.90 8.57 20.47
CA GLY A 71 -7.27 9.67 19.60
C GLY A 71 -8.77 9.75 19.29
N ALA A 72 -9.38 8.61 18.99
CA ALA A 72 -10.83 8.52 18.77
C ALA A 72 -11.61 8.86 20.05
N ALA A 73 -11.20 8.36 21.20
CA ALA A 73 -11.80 8.64 22.50
C ALA A 73 -11.68 10.11 22.91
N CYS A 74 -10.58 10.78 22.52
CA CYS A 74 -10.39 12.22 22.69
C CYS A 74 -11.16 13.05 21.65
N GLY A 75 -11.86 12.41 20.72
CA GLY A 75 -12.61 13.12 19.65
C GLY A 75 -11.72 13.76 18.59
N GLY A 76 -10.47 13.34 18.46
CA GLY A 76 -9.46 13.93 17.56
C GLY A 76 -9.02 15.33 17.98
N ARG A 77 -9.16 15.71 19.23
CA ARG A 77 -8.84 17.05 19.76
C ARG A 77 -7.84 16.97 20.89
N PRO A 78 -7.06 18.04 21.13
CA PRO A 78 -6.24 18.12 22.34
C PRO A 78 -7.15 18.12 23.57
N VAL A 79 -6.80 17.32 24.55
CA VAL A 79 -7.47 17.24 25.85
C VAL A 79 -6.42 17.36 26.94
N PRO A 80 -6.78 17.87 28.15
CA PRO A 80 -5.83 17.93 29.27
C PRO A 80 -5.21 16.55 29.57
N VAL A 81 -3.89 16.53 29.84
CA VAL A 81 -3.13 15.29 30.09
C VAL A 81 -3.80 14.39 31.13
N PRO A 82 -4.32 14.90 32.30
CA PRO A 82 -4.96 14.01 33.28
C PRO A 82 -6.22 13.31 32.75
N ARG A 83 -6.94 13.94 31.81
CA ARG A 83 -8.12 13.33 31.15
C ARG A 83 -7.67 12.28 30.13
N ALA A 84 -6.69 12.59 29.30
CA ALA A 84 -6.13 11.66 28.32
C ALA A 84 -5.55 10.43 29.02
N SER A 85 -4.81 10.60 30.13
CA SER A 85 -4.25 9.49 30.91
C SER A 85 -5.35 8.58 31.50
N ARG A 86 -6.42 9.16 32.05
CA ARG A 86 -7.56 8.37 32.56
C ARG A 86 -8.24 7.57 31.46
N LEU A 87 -8.44 8.17 30.29
CA LEU A 87 -8.99 7.46 29.12
C LEU A 87 -8.03 6.34 28.64
N GLY A 88 -6.73 6.64 28.56
CA GLY A 88 -5.71 5.65 28.19
C GLY A 88 -5.68 4.45 29.14
N LEU A 89 -5.66 4.71 30.44
CA LEU A 89 -5.72 3.65 31.47
C LEU A 89 -6.99 2.82 31.38
N ALA A 90 -8.14 3.42 31.02
CA ALA A 90 -9.39 2.70 30.84
C ALA A 90 -9.41 1.86 29.54
N LEU A 91 -8.70 2.29 28.49
CA LEU A 91 -8.64 1.58 27.20
C LEU A 91 -7.57 0.46 27.18
N LEU A 92 -6.50 0.61 27.96
CA LEU A 92 -5.36 -0.31 27.94
C LEU A 92 -5.76 -1.77 28.28
N PRO A 93 -6.62 -2.04 29.26
CA PRO A 93 -7.12 -3.41 29.49
C PRO A 93 -7.85 -4.00 28.29
N GLY A 94 -8.58 -3.18 27.53
CA GLY A 94 -9.23 -3.60 26.30
C GLY A 94 -8.22 -4.02 25.21
N CYS A 95 -7.10 -3.30 25.09
CA CYS A 95 -6.01 -3.68 24.19
C CYS A 95 -5.36 -5.00 24.63
N ALA A 96 -5.11 -5.17 25.94
CA ALA A 96 -4.56 -6.41 26.49
C ALA A 96 -5.50 -7.60 26.27
N LEU A 97 -6.81 -7.40 26.48
CA LEU A 97 -7.82 -8.43 26.24
C LEU A 97 -7.92 -8.80 24.76
N PHE A 98 -7.87 -7.81 23.86
CA PHE A 98 -7.83 -8.05 22.42
C PHE A 98 -6.61 -8.90 22.05
N SER A 99 -5.41 -8.50 22.51
CA SER A 99 -4.19 -9.27 22.26
C SER A 99 -4.27 -10.70 22.81
N ALA A 100 -4.76 -10.86 24.05
CA ALA A 100 -4.96 -12.18 24.65
C ALA A 100 -5.96 -13.03 23.87
N ALA A 101 -7.02 -12.44 23.33
CA ALA A 101 -7.99 -13.14 22.48
C ALA A 101 -7.38 -13.62 21.17
N VAL A 102 -6.50 -12.81 20.54
CA VAL A 102 -5.77 -13.21 19.35
C VAL A 102 -4.81 -14.36 19.66
N GLU A 103 -4.04 -14.27 20.75
CA GLU A 103 -3.14 -15.34 21.20
C GLU A 103 -3.89 -16.63 21.56
N PHE A 104 -5.07 -16.51 22.16
CA PHE A 104 -5.92 -17.67 22.41
C PHE A 104 -6.38 -18.32 21.09
N ALA A 105 -6.78 -17.52 20.10
CA ALA A 105 -7.19 -18.01 18.80
C ALA A 105 -6.04 -18.69 18.03
N GLN A 106 -4.79 -18.27 18.24
CA GLN A 106 -3.60 -18.93 17.66
C GLN A 106 -3.42 -20.38 18.11
N LEU A 107 -3.92 -20.75 19.30
CA LEU A 107 -3.84 -22.13 19.78
C LEU A 107 -4.55 -23.14 18.87
N TYR A 108 -5.54 -22.68 18.11
CA TYR A 108 -6.24 -23.52 17.14
C TYR A 108 -5.51 -23.63 15.80
N THR A 109 -4.40 -22.86 15.60
CA THR A 109 -3.60 -22.89 14.36
C THR A 109 -2.30 -23.65 14.61
N PRO A 110 -2.05 -24.81 13.96
CA PRO A 110 -0.91 -25.71 14.26
C PRO A 110 0.46 -25.08 14.03
N THR A 111 0.54 -24.08 13.15
CA THR A 111 1.79 -23.40 12.78
C THR A 111 2.10 -22.20 13.68
N ARG A 112 1.23 -21.88 14.66
CA ARG A 112 1.39 -20.72 15.53
C ARG A 112 1.65 -21.13 16.97
N PHE A 113 2.37 -20.27 17.68
CA PHE A 113 2.71 -20.47 19.09
C PHE A 113 2.11 -19.33 19.90
N CYS A 114 1.24 -19.67 20.84
CA CYS A 114 0.70 -18.70 21.79
C CYS A 114 1.78 -18.28 22.81
N SER A 115 1.92 -16.99 23.03
CA SER A 115 2.95 -16.41 23.90
C SER A 115 2.39 -15.29 24.80
N GLY A 116 2.57 -15.43 26.10
CA GLY A 116 2.25 -14.35 27.06
C GLY A 116 3.11 -13.09 26.84
N LEU A 117 4.32 -13.27 26.31
CA LEU A 117 5.19 -12.14 25.95
C LEU A 117 4.57 -11.27 24.84
N ASP A 118 3.89 -11.88 23.87
CA ASP A 118 3.28 -11.16 22.75
C ASP A 118 2.11 -10.30 23.22
N VAL A 119 1.32 -10.81 24.18
CA VAL A 119 0.26 -10.02 24.85
C VAL A 119 0.85 -8.81 25.55
N ILE A 120 1.95 -9.00 26.28
CA ILE A 120 2.63 -7.90 26.99
C ILE A 120 3.23 -6.91 25.98
N ALA A 121 3.92 -7.39 24.96
CA ALA A 121 4.56 -6.56 23.95
C ALA A 121 3.56 -5.69 23.19
N GLN A 122 2.44 -6.26 22.74
CA GLN A 122 1.36 -5.51 22.08
C GLN A 122 0.69 -4.51 23.02
N THR A 123 0.50 -4.87 24.31
CA THR A 123 -0.04 -3.96 25.31
C THR A 123 0.91 -2.78 25.58
N ILE A 124 2.21 -3.04 25.70
CA ILE A 124 3.23 -1.98 25.79
C ILE A 124 3.19 -1.10 24.54
N GLY A 125 3.10 -1.69 23.35
CA GLY A 125 2.94 -0.97 22.09
C GLY A 125 1.73 -0.04 22.12
N ALA A 126 0.58 -0.54 22.58
CA ALA A 126 -0.62 0.27 22.72
C ALA A 126 -0.43 1.43 23.71
N ALA A 127 0.23 1.20 24.84
CA ALA A 127 0.57 2.25 25.79
C ALA A 127 1.50 3.32 25.16
N VAL A 128 2.54 2.90 24.43
CA VAL A 128 3.43 3.79 23.68
C VAL A 128 2.63 4.60 22.64
N GLY A 129 1.72 3.97 21.92
CA GLY A 129 0.83 4.65 20.98
C GLY A 129 -0.06 5.69 21.65
N MET A 130 -0.62 5.39 22.82
CA MET A 130 -1.42 6.34 23.62
C MET A 130 -0.57 7.53 24.10
N VAL A 131 0.66 7.31 24.56
CA VAL A 131 1.62 8.37 24.90
C VAL A 131 1.93 9.20 23.65
N GLY A 132 2.16 8.57 22.51
CA GLY A 132 2.36 9.24 21.23
C GLY A 132 1.21 10.15 20.85
N TRP A 133 -0.04 9.71 21.08
CA TRP A 133 -1.22 10.55 20.87
C TRP A 133 -1.19 11.81 21.75
N VAL A 134 -0.89 11.66 23.03
CA VAL A 134 -0.81 12.80 23.97
C VAL A 134 0.30 13.77 23.58
N ALA A 135 1.46 13.24 23.16
CA ALA A 135 2.63 14.04 22.81
C ALA A 135 2.47 14.80 21.48
N CYS A 136 1.97 14.16 20.45
CA CYS A 136 1.98 14.74 19.10
C CYS A 136 0.69 14.52 18.29
N GLY A 137 -0.27 13.74 18.76
CA GLY A 137 -1.46 13.36 18.00
C GLY A 137 -2.26 14.56 17.46
N PRO A 138 -2.67 15.54 18.27
CA PRO A 138 -3.41 16.71 17.79
C PRO A 138 -2.60 17.59 16.84
N TRP A 139 -1.29 17.74 17.09
CA TRP A 139 -0.37 18.45 16.18
C TRP A 139 -0.29 17.71 14.84
N LEU A 140 -0.04 16.40 14.88
CA LEU A 140 0.03 15.55 13.69
C LEU A 140 -1.25 15.62 12.87
N LEU A 141 -2.43 15.51 13.51
CA LEU A 141 -3.71 15.68 12.83
C LEU A 141 -3.87 17.09 12.24
N GLY A 142 -3.38 18.12 12.94
CA GLY A 142 -3.36 19.49 12.45
C GLY A 142 -2.49 19.63 11.20
N GLU A 143 -1.29 19.07 11.18
CA GLU A 143 -0.40 19.10 10.02
C GLU A 143 -0.93 18.24 8.85
N VAL A 144 -1.43 17.03 9.14
CA VAL A 144 -2.14 16.22 8.15
C VAL A 144 -3.38 16.95 7.64
N GLY A 145 -4.14 17.61 8.53
CA GLY A 145 -5.28 18.42 8.17
C GLY A 145 -4.92 19.63 7.29
N LYS A 146 -3.82 20.32 7.57
CA LYS A 146 -3.29 21.40 6.71
C LYS A 146 -2.77 20.84 5.38
N ALA A 147 -2.01 19.75 5.43
CA ALA A 147 -1.50 19.08 4.24
C ALA A 147 -2.62 18.53 3.35
N VAL A 148 -3.74 18.12 3.95
CA VAL A 148 -4.89 17.48 3.30
C VAL A 148 -6.10 18.43 3.15
N GLY A 149 -6.26 19.39 4.04
CA GLY A 149 -7.48 20.21 4.16
C GLY A 149 -7.61 21.36 3.17
N GLY A 150 -6.51 21.87 2.61
CA GLY A 150 -6.49 22.91 1.56
C GLY A 150 -6.29 22.37 0.15
N THR A 151 -6.21 21.05 -0.02
CA THR A 151 -5.77 20.40 -1.23
C THR A 151 -6.81 19.41 -1.71
N GLY A 152 -7.08 19.41 -3.00
CA GLY A 152 -8.05 18.52 -3.64
C GLY A 152 -7.80 17.03 -3.32
N THR A 153 -8.81 16.21 -3.54
CA THR A 153 -8.80 14.75 -3.27
C THR A 153 -7.59 14.02 -3.89
N ALA A 154 -7.08 14.50 -5.02
CA ALA A 154 -5.88 13.96 -5.67
C ALA A 154 -4.64 13.97 -4.75
N ARG A 155 -4.42 15.06 -3.99
CA ARG A 155 -3.29 15.12 -3.05
C ARG A 155 -3.48 14.19 -1.86
N ARG A 156 -4.72 14.02 -1.39
CA ARG A 156 -5.03 13.05 -0.32
C ARG A 156 -4.72 11.63 -0.75
N LEU A 157 -5.12 11.27 -1.96
CA LEU A 157 -4.83 9.96 -2.56
C LEU A 157 -3.31 9.76 -2.75
N LEU A 158 -2.59 10.79 -3.19
CA LEU A 158 -1.13 10.74 -3.33
C LEU A 158 -0.46 10.48 -1.97
N VAL A 159 -0.82 11.23 -0.92
CA VAL A 159 -0.26 11.03 0.42
C VAL A 159 -0.61 9.64 0.95
N ALA A 160 -1.87 9.21 0.82
CA ALA A 160 -2.29 7.88 1.25
C ALA A 160 -1.52 6.78 0.52
N TYR A 161 -1.29 6.95 -0.79
CA TYR A 161 -0.55 5.97 -1.57
C TYR A 161 0.96 5.97 -1.24
N VAL A 162 1.57 7.12 -0.96
CA VAL A 162 2.97 7.19 -0.50
C VAL A 162 3.15 6.48 0.85
N LEU A 163 2.19 6.66 1.78
CA LEU A 163 2.19 5.93 3.05
C LEU A 163 2.00 4.42 2.84
N PHE A 164 1.09 4.02 1.95
CA PHE A 164 0.90 2.63 1.56
C PHE A 164 2.18 2.03 0.95
N LEU A 165 2.83 2.74 0.02
CA LEU A 165 4.10 2.34 -0.57
C LEU A 165 5.18 2.13 0.51
N GLY A 166 5.34 3.09 1.41
CA GLY A 166 6.29 2.98 2.52
C GLY A 166 6.00 1.79 3.42
N PHE A 167 4.72 1.51 3.68
CA PHE A 167 4.30 0.34 4.45
C PHE A 167 4.65 -0.98 3.74
N VAL A 168 4.31 -1.12 2.45
CA VAL A 168 4.63 -2.33 1.66
C VAL A 168 6.13 -2.56 1.60
N GLN A 169 6.92 -1.51 1.40
CA GLN A 169 8.36 -1.58 1.32
C GLN A 169 9.04 -1.85 2.67
N ALA A 170 8.34 -1.61 3.78
CA ALA A 170 8.81 -1.95 5.13
C ALA A 170 8.50 -3.40 5.53
N LEU A 171 7.62 -4.12 4.80
CA LEU A 171 7.35 -5.54 5.05
C LEU A 171 8.62 -6.38 4.81
N PRO A 172 8.87 -7.42 5.59
CA PRO A 172 8.03 -8.03 6.62
C PRO A 172 8.16 -7.41 8.03
N LEU A 173 8.62 -6.18 8.20
CA LEU A 173 8.72 -5.45 9.47
C LEU A 173 9.73 -6.05 10.47
N ASP A 174 10.70 -6.81 9.99
CA ASP A 174 11.77 -7.42 10.78
C ASP A 174 12.90 -6.41 11.04
N PHE A 175 12.56 -5.32 11.75
CA PHE A 175 13.49 -4.23 12.01
C PHE A 175 14.66 -4.67 12.90
N SER A 176 15.87 -4.23 12.54
CA SER A 176 17.06 -4.34 13.37
C SER A 176 17.65 -2.96 13.60
N ALA A 177 17.65 -2.53 14.85
CA ALA A 177 18.30 -1.30 15.28
C ALA A 177 19.79 -1.50 15.66
N SER A 178 20.36 -2.68 15.38
CA SER A 178 21.75 -2.99 15.72
C SER A 178 22.72 -2.41 14.69
N PRO A 179 23.66 -1.52 15.10
CA PRO A 179 24.72 -1.04 14.21
C PRO A 179 25.58 -2.19 13.63
N ALA A 180 25.70 -3.31 14.36
CA ALA A 180 26.41 -4.49 13.89
C ALA A 180 25.68 -5.18 12.73
N ASP A 181 24.34 -5.20 12.73
CA ASP A 181 23.56 -5.77 11.63
C ASP A 181 23.63 -4.87 10.38
N ALA A 182 23.57 -3.56 10.55
CA ALA A 182 23.77 -2.60 9.45
C ALA A 182 25.17 -2.78 8.84
N TYR A 183 26.24 -2.88 9.68
CA TYR A 183 27.60 -3.12 9.21
C TYR A 183 27.73 -4.46 8.46
N ARG A 184 27.09 -5.53 8.96
CA ARG A 184 27.07 -6.84 8.26
C ARG A 184 26.44 -6.71 6.89
N LYS A 185 25.31 -6.01 6.75
CA LYS A 185 24.67 -5.77 5.46
C LYS A 185 25.60 -5.09 4.45
N PHE A 186 26.37 -4.10 4.88
CA PHE A 186 27.37 -3.46 4.04
C PHE A 186 28.48 -4.42 3.64
N ARG A 187 29.02 -5.15 4.60
CA ARG A 187 30.11 -6.11 4.36
C ARG A 187 29.68 -7.27 3.44
N ASP A 188 28.46 -7.75 3.63
CA ASP A 188 27.94 -8.92 2.90
C ASP A 188 27.32 -8.51 1.53
N GLY A 189 27.48 -7.25 1.08
CA GLY A 189 27.05 -6.76 -0.22
C GLY A 189 25.53 -6.60 -0.36
N GLN A 190 24.78 -6.61 0.76
CA GLN A 190 23.34 -6.38 0.74
C GLN A 190 22.98 -4.89 0.56
N VAL A 191 23.96 -4.01 0.63
CA VAL A 191 23.82 -2.59 0.30
C VAL A 191 24.71 -2.31 -0.90
N GLY A 192 24.10 -2.09 -2.05
CA GLY A 192 24.79 -1.83 -3.32
C GLY A 192 24.69 -0.37 -3.72
N GLY A 193 25.83 0.35 -3.73
CA GLY A 193 25.90 1.78 -4.10
C GLY A 193 26.02 2.03 -5.61
N VAL A 194 26.24 1.00 -6.44
CA VAL A 194 26.44 1.15 -7.89
C VAL A 194 25.18 0.69 -8.62
N PRO A 195 24.48 1.56 -9.35
CA PRO A 195 23.32 1.16 -10.14
C PRO A 195 23.66 0.05 -11.11
N PHE A 196 22.81 -1.00 -11.15
CA PHE A 196 22.96 -2.20 -11.98
C PHE A 196 24.24 -3.02 -11.71
N GLY A 197 24.96 -2.72 -10.62
CA GLY A 197 26.19 -3.40 -10.26
C GLY A 197 25.97 -4.87 -9.92
N GLU A 198 24.82 -5.20 -9.33
CA GLU A 198 24.43 -6.57 -8.96
C GLU A 198 24.35 -7.52 -10.15
N PHE A 199 24.01 -7.04 -11.35
CA PHE A 199 23.90 -7.86 -12.56
C PHE A 199 25.23 -8.49 -13.00
N ARG A 200 26.36 -7.97 -12.50
CA ARG A 200 27.70 -8.54 -12.81
C ARG A 200 27.92 -9.89 -12.17
N SER A 201 27.25 -10.17 -11.06
CA SER A 201 27.38 -11.42 -10.31
C SER A 201 26.21 -12.38 -10.53
N LEU A 202 25.10 -11.93 -11.10
CA LEU A 202 23.92 -12.73 -11.34
C LEU A 202 24.05 -13.54 -12.64
N THR A 203 23.54 -14.77 -12.64
CA THR A 203 23.53 -15.65 -13.82
C THR A 203 22.20 -16.38 -13.95
N GLY A 204 21.83 -16.73 -15.19
CA GLY A 204 20.69 -17.60 -15.47
C GLY A 204 19.38 -17.10 -14.83
N THR A 205 18.78 -17.92 -13.99
CA THR A 205 17.49 -17.68 -13.35
C THR A 205 17.50 -16.50 -12.38
N ASP A 206 18.66 -16.14 -11.81
CA ASP A 206 18.74 -15.04 -10.85
C ASP A 206 18.61 -13.68 -11.54
N VAL A 207 19.12 -13.58 -12.78
CA VAL A 207 18.88 -12.39 -13.63
C VAL A 207 17.39 -12.21 -13.89
N ALA A 208 16.68 -13.30 -14.26
CA ALA A 208 15.25 -13.24 -14.51
C ALA A 208 14.46 -12.83 -13.27
N ARG A 209 14.80 -13.41 -12.09
CA ARG A 209 14.20 -13.02 -10.81
C ARG A 209 14.44 -11.55 -10.49
N ARG A 210 15.68 -11.07 -10.66
CA ARG A 210 16.01 -9.66 -10.39
C ARG A 210 15.25 -8.72 -11.30
N ILE A 211 15.15 -9.02 -12.59
CA ILE A 211 14.33 -8.24 -13.54
C ILE A 211 12.87 -8.23 -13.11
N ALA A 212 12.29 -9.36 -12.74
CA ALA A 212 10.91 -9.42 -12.26
C ALA A 212 10.70 -8.54 -11.01
N THR A 213 11.63 -8.58 -10.04
CA THR A 213 11.59 -7.71 -8.86
C THR A 213 11.64 -6.22 -9.23
N LEU A 214 12.47 -5.83 -10.20
CA LEU A 214 12.55 -4.44 -10.68
C LEU A 214 11.26 -4.02 -11.40
N LEU A 215 10.62 -4.92 -12.15
CA LEU A 215 9.33 -4.67 -12.78
C LEU A 215 8.22 -4.49 -11.74
N GLU A 216 8.18 -5.32 -10.70
CA GLU A 216 7.26 -5.16 -9.56
C GLU A 216 7.49 -3.83 -8.84
N LEU A 217 8.73 -3.51 -8.55
CA LEU A 217 9.11 -2.23 -7.95
C LEU A 217 8.62 -1.06 -8.79
N GLY A 218 8.89 -1.10 -10.10
CA GLY A 218 8.43 -0.08 -11.04
C GLY A 218 6.90 0.05 -11.05
N ALA A 219 6.18 -1.08 -11.06
CA ALA A 219 4.73 -1.10 -10.98
C ALA A 219 4.22 -0.46 -9.67
N LEU A 220 4.90 -0.68 -8.54
CA LEU A 220 4.54 -0.12 -7.25
C LEU A 220 4.79 1.39 -7.14
N TYR A 221 5.82 1.93 -7.80
CA TYR A 221 6.13 3.37 -7.81
C TYR A 221 5.34 4.17 -8.84
N LEU A 222 4.89 3.55 -9.91
CA LEU A 222 4.19 4.20 -11.02
C LEU A 222 2.92 4.96 -10.60
N PRO A 223 2.04 4.46 -9.69
CA PRO A 223 0.86 5.19 -9.23
C PRO A 223 1.19 6.49 -8.49
N VAL A 224 2.37 6.61 -7.85
CA VAL A 224 2.81 7.88 -7.25
C VAL A 224 2.86 8.97 -8.30
N GLY A 225 3.46 8.68 -9.45
CA GLY A 225 3.53 9.60 -10.58
C GLY A 225 2.16 9.92 -11.17
N LEU A 226 1.32 8.89 -11.38
CA LEU A 226 -0.06 9.05 -11.88
C LEU A 226 -0.87 10.01 -10.99
N LEU A 227 -0.80 9.83 -9.67
CA LEU A 227 -1.47 10.68 -8.70
C LEU A 227 -0.85 12.08 -8.62
N ALA A 228 0.47 12.19 -8.69
CA ALA A 228 1.16 13.48 -8.72
C ALA A 228 0.74 14.31 -9.95
N ALA A 229 0.52 13.66 -11.11
CA ALA A 229 -0.02 14.33 -12.29
C ALA A 229 -1.41 14.92 -12.06
N ALA A 230 -2.23 14.31 -11.18
CA ALA A 230 -3.60 14.75 -10.89
C ALA A 230 -3.67 15.90 -9.88
N VAL A 231 -2.58 16.19 -9.14
CA VAL A 231 -2.56 17.28 -8.16
C VAL A 231 -2.53 18.63 -8.89
N PRO A 232 -3.49 19.55 -8.63
CA PRO A 232 -3.48 20.89 -9.20
C PRO A 232 -2.24 21.66 -8.73
N GLY A 233 -1.44 22.16 -9.67
CA GLY A 233 -0.23 22.93 -9.37
C GLY A 233 -0.18 24.23 -10.16
N ARG A 234 0.51 25.24 -9.63
CA ARG A 234 0.62 26.58 -10.21
C ARG A 234 1.39 26.66 -11.55
N CYS A 235 2.06 25.58 -11.96
CA CYS A 235 2.98 25.65 -13.10
C CYS A 235 2.79 24.49 -14.08
N GLY A 236 2.27 24.76 -15.25
CA GLY A 236 2.24 23.86 -16.41
C GLY A 236 3.57 23.70 -17.14
N GLY A 237 4.73 23.94 -16.51
CA GLY A 237 6.04 24.05 -17.17
C GLY A 237 7.12 23.10 -16.65
N ARG A 238 8.38 23.38 -17.06
CA ARG A 238 9.61 22.65 -16.65
C ARG A 238 9.77 22.49 -15.13
N GLY A 239 9.24 23.44 -14.32
CA GLY A 239 9.30 23.38 -12.86
C GLY A 239 8.52 22.18 -12.25
N ASN A 240 7.46 21.71 -12.89
CA ASN A 240 6.72 20.53 -12.42
C ASN A 240 7.48 19.22 -12.66
N PHE A 241 8.21 19.12 -13.78
CA PHE A 241 9.04 17.95 -14.06
C PHE A 241 10.15 17.80 -13.03
N LEU A 242 10.89 18.88 -12.74
CA LEU A 242 11.95 18.85 -11.73
C LEU A 242 11.41 18.51 -10.33
N GLY A 243 10.25 19.06 -9.98
CA GLY A 243 9.59 18.74 -8.70
C GLY A 243 9.20 17.26 -8.59
N VAL A 244 8.69 16.65 -9.66
CA VAL A 244 8.35 15.21 -9.69
C VAL A 244 9.61 14.36 -9.67
N LEU A 245 10.65 14.73 -10.43
CA LEU A 245 11.93 14.02 -10.43
C LEU A 245 12.58 14.04 -9.04
N LEU A 246 12.71 15.22 -8.41
CA LEU A 246 13.31 15.36 -7.10
C LEU A 246 12.45 14.70 -6.00
N GLY A 247 11.13 14.82 -6.09
CA GLY A 247 10.20 14.17 -5.17
C GLY A 247 10.25 12.64 -5.29
N GLY A 248 10.30 12.12 -6.51
CA GLY A 248 10.47 10.69 -6.78
C GLY A 248 11.81 10.16 -6.28
N LEU A 249 12.90 10.91 -6.53
CA LEU A 249 14.23 10.57 -6.03
C LEU A 249 14.27 10.57 -4.50
N ALA A 250 13.74 11.61 -3.86
CA ALA A 250 13.71 11.69 -2.40
C ALA A 250 12.88 10.54 -1.78
N LEU A 251 11.75 10.18 -2.39
CA LEU A 251 10.93 9.05 -1.98
C LEU A 251 11.71 7.73 -2.12
N ALA A 252 12.32 7.47 -3.27
CA ALA A 252 13.05 6.24 -3.52
C ALA A 252 14.27 6.10 -2.59
N VAL A 253 15.06 7.16 -2.42
CA VAL A 253 16.17 7.19 -1.46
C VAL A 253 15.67 6.98 -0.02
N GLY A 254 14.57 7.63 0.36
CA GLY A 254 13.98 7.47 1.70
C GLY A 254 13.54 6.03 1.99
N VAL A 255 12.96 5.34 1.01
CA VAL A 255 12.59 3.93 1.11
C VAL A 255 13.83 3.05 1.24
N GLU A 256 14.84 3.22 0.39
CA GLU A 256 16.07 2.44 0.45
C GLU A 256 16.84 2.64 1.76
N LEU A 257 16.89 3.86 2.27
CA LEU A 257 17.45 4.13 3.60
C LEU A 257 16.65 3.43 4.71
N GLY A 258 15.31 3.42 4.59
CA GLY A 258 14.44 2.66 5.50
C GLY A 258 14.72 1.15 5.45
N GLN A 259 14.99 0.59 4.28
CA GLN A 259 15.29 -0.84 4.09
C GLN A 259 16.63 -1.27 4.70
N VAL A 260 17.57 -0.37 4.93
CA VAL A 260 18.81 -0.69 5.67
C VAL A 260 18.50 -1.21 7.07
N VAL A 261 17.45 -0.69 7.72
CA VAL A 261 17.03 -1.13 9.06
C VAL A 261 16.07 -2.32 9.06
N VAL A 262 15.56 -2.75 7.91
CA VAL A 262 14.75 -3.98 7.76
C VAL A 262 15.68 -5.14 7.45
N ARG A 263 15.76 -6.15 8.33
CA ARG A 263 16.81 -7.19 8.30
C ARG A 263 16.82 -8.02 7.02
N SER A 264 15.64 -8.42 6.53
CA SER A 264 15.47 -9.28 5.35
C SER A 264 15.62 -8.53 4.03
N ARG A 265 15.60 -7.19 4.03
CA ARG A 265 15.69 -6.38 2.81
C ARG A 265 17.13 -6.10 2.40
N THR A 266 17.33 -6.03 1.08
CA THR A 266 18.56 -5.50 0.47
C THR A 266 18.30 -4.09 -0.02
N SER A 267 19.26 -3.19 0.12
CA SER A 267 19.16 -1.80 -0.36
C SER A 267 20.08 -1.63 -1.56
N GLN A 268 19.53 -1.23 -2.70
CA GLN A 268 20.27 -1.16 -3.97
C GLN A 268 20.07 0.17 -4.68
N ALA A 269 21.16 0.80 -5.13
CA ALA A 269 21.07 2.03 -5.93
C ALA A 269 20.24 1.84 -7.21
N THR A 270 20.17 0.62 -7.75
CA THR A 270 19.31 0.25 -8.88
C THR A 270 17.84 0.53 -8.57
N ASP A 271 17.39 0.20 -7.35
CA ASP A 271 15.99 0.37 -6.95
C ASP A 271 15.61 1.85 -6.84
N VAL A 272 16.55 2.70 -6.42
CA VAL A 272 16.40 4.16 -6.47
C VAL A 272 16.19 4.66 -7.90
N VAL A 273 17.02 4.18 -8.85
CA VAL A 273 16.92 4.58 -10.26
C VAL A 273 15.58 4.14 -10.85
N VAL A 274 15.22 2.87 -10.67
CA VAL A 274 13.98 2.29 -11.20
C VAL A 274 12.76 2.94 -10.57
N GLY A 275 12.72 3.11 -9.24
CA GLY A 275 11.63 3.78 -8.54
C GLY A 275 11.43 5.23 -9.01
N THR A 276 12.53 6.00 -9.13
CA THR A 276 12.48 7.37 -9.63
C THR A 276 11.99 7.42 -11.08
N ALA A 277 12.50 6.56 -11.94
CA ALA A 277 12.07 6.46 -13.34
C ALA A 277 10.59 6.10 -13.47
N ALA A 278 10.11 5.18 -12.63
CA ALA A 278 8.70 4.78 -12.59
C ALA A 278 7.78 5.93 -12.13
N VAL A 279 8.19 6.74 -11.14
CA VAL A 279 7.43 7.95 -10.75
C VAL A 279 7.34 8.94 -11.91
N VAL A 280 8.45 9.21 -12.61
CA VAL A 280 8.47 10.11 -13.78
C VAL A 280 7.59 9.55 -14.89
N LEU A 281 7.72 8.26 -15.22
CA LEU A 281 6.88 7.59 -16.23
C LEU A 281 5.39 7.67 -15.84
N GLY A 282 5.06 7.37 -14.60
CA GLY A 282 3.68 7.49 -14.09
C GLY A 282 3.11 8.89 -14.25
N TRP A 283 3.92 9.93 -14.00
CA TRP A 283 3.51 11.32 -14.19
C TRP A 283 3.27 11.66 -15.66
N LEU A 284 4.10 11.18 -16.57
CA LEU A 284 3.90 11.35 -18.01
C LEU A 284 2.62 10.64 -18.49
N LEU A 285 2.41 9.40 -18.05
CA LEU A 285 1.20 8.64 -18.35
C LEU A 285 -0.05 9.30 -17.73
N GLY A 286 0.03 9.83 -16.52
CA GLY A 286 -1.05 10.56 -15.88
C GLY A 286 -1.49 11.79 -16.67
N LYS A 287 -0.55 12.51 -17.28
CA LYS A 287 -0.87 13.61 -18.22
C LYS A 287 -1.57 13.09 -19.47
N ALA A 288 -1.10 11.98 -20.05
CA ALA A 288 -1.73 11.39 -21.23
C ALA A 288 -3.15 10.88 -20.91
N PHE A 289 -3.37 10.28 -19.75
CA PHE A 289 -4.68 9.75 -19.31
C PHE A 289 -5.74 10.84 -19.13
N ARG A 290 -5.35 12.07 -18.80
CA ARG A 290 -6.29 13.20 -18.71
C ARG A 290 -6.98 13.52 -20.04
N HIS A 291 -6.23 13.42 -21.15
CA HIS A 291 -6.75 13.67 -22.47
C HIS A 291 -7.48 12.46 -23.09
N GLY A 292 -7.47 11.31 -22.40
CA GLY A 292 -7.92 10.04 -22.91
C GLY A 292 -6.88 9.35 -23.78
N LEU A 293 -6.89 8.01 -23.76
CA LEU A 293 -5.97 7.22 -24.59
C LEU A 293 -6.58 6.97 -25.96
N ASN A 294 -5.83 7.22 -27.01
CA ASN A 294 -6.21 6.77 -28.33
C ASN A 294 -6.08 5.23 -28.42
N PRO A 295 -6.76 4.56 -29.39
CA PRO A 295 -6.74 3.10 -29.49
C PRO A 295 -5.34 2.50 -29.60
N ARG A 296 -4.43 3.15 -30.31
CA ARG A 296 -3.04 2.68 -30.46
C ARG A 296 -2.28 2.73 -29.13
N ALA A 297 -2.39 3.84 -28.40
CA ALA A 297 -1.78 3.96 -27.06
C ALA A 297 -2.37 2.95 -26.07
N THR A 298 -3.67 2.68 -26.14
CA THR A 298 -4.33 1.65 -25.32
C THR A 298 -3.74 0.27 -25.59
N VAL A 299 -3.60 -0.12 -26.86
CA VAL A 299 -3.02 -1.41 -27.23
C VAL A 299 -1.57 -1.52 -26.78
N LEU A 300 -0.76 -0.48 -27.00
CA LEU A 300 0.65 -0.49 -26.59
C LEU A 300 0.82 -0.58 -25.08
N LEU A 301 0.04 0.20 -24.32
CA LEU A 301 0.09 0.16 -22.86
C LEU A 301 -0.46 -1.15 -22.31
N GLY A 302 -1.50 -1.71 -22.94
CA GLY A 302 -2.02 -3.03 -22.60
C GLY A 302 -1.00 -4.14 -22.86
N ALA A 303 -0.32 -4.10 -24.01
CA ALA A 303 0.75 -5.04 -24.34
C ALA A 303 1.95 -4.91 -23.39
N ALA A 304 2.36 -3.67 -23.07
CA ALA A 304 3.43 -3.43 -22.08
C ALA A 304 3.04 -3.95 -20.69
N TRP A 305 1.80 -3.70 -20.25
CA TRP A 305 1.30 -4.25 -18.99
C TRP A 305 1.30 -5.78 -19.00
N TRP A 306 0.84 -6.42 -20.08
CA TRP A 306 0.88 -7.87 -20.22
C TRP A 306 2.31 -8.42 -20.15
N ALA A 307 3.27 -7.78 -20.82
CA ALA A 307 4.67 -8.16 -20.77
C ALA A 307 5.23 -8.10 -19.33
N VAL A 308 4.89 -7.04 -18.59
CA VAL A 308 5.27 -6.91 -17.19
C VAL A 308 4.58 -7.98 -16.33
N ALA A 309 3.27 -8.19 -16.50
CA ALA A 309 2.51 -9.16 -15.73
C ALA A 309 3.00 -10.60 -15.95
N VAL A 310 3.31 -10.98 -17.20
CA VAL A 310 3.93 -12.27 -17.54
C VAL A 310 5.34 -12.38 -16.94
N GLY A 311 6.16 -11.34 -17.13
CA GLY A 311 7.54 -11.29 -16.60
C GLY A 311 7.59 -11.49 -15.10
N VAL A 312 6.71 -10.83 -14.35
CA VAL A 312 6.60 -10.96 -12.90
C VAL A 312 6.02 -12.32 -12.50
N SER A 313 4.90 -12.74 -13.12
CA SER A 313 4.17 -13.93 -12.70
C SER A 313 4.90 -15.23 -13.02
N TRP A 314 5.60 -15.32 -14.15
CA TRP A 314 6.22 -16.56 -14.60
C TRP A 314 7.73 -16.64 -14.35
N SER A 315 8.38 -15.53 -13.96
CA SER A 315 9.80 -15.55 -13.59
C SER A 315 10.06 -16.57 -12.45
N PRO A 316 11.12 -17.36 -12.48
CA PRO A 316 12.29 -17.31 -13.36
C PRO A 316 12.17 -18.17 -14.63
N PHE A 317 10.97 -18.52 -15.07
CA PHE A 317 10.68 -19.29 -16.29
C PHE A 317 11.29 -20.72 -16.31
N VAL A 318 11.45 -21.35 -15.15
CA VAL A 318 11.98 -22.71 -15.03
C VAL A 318 10.88 -23.71 -15.32
N VAL A 319 11.06 -24.46 -16.40
CA VAL A 319 10.15 -25.55 -16.82
C VAL A 319 10.89 -26.88 -16.69
N GLU A 320 10.30 -27.83 -15.96
CA GLU A 320 10.78 -29.21 -15.88
C GLU A 320 9.84 -30.13 -16.67
N PRO A 321 10.36 -30.90 -17.66
CA PRO A 321 9.52 -31.80 -18.44
C PRO A 321 8.79 -32.82 -17.56
N GLY A 322 7.48 -32.93 -17.74
CA GLY A 322 6.66 -33.87 -16.98
C GLY A 322 6.22 -33.41 -15.59
N VAL A 323 6.73 -32.29 -15.08
CA VAL A 323 6.35 -31.73 -13.79
C VAL A 323 5.28 -30.64 -14.00
N ARG A 324 4.17 -30.76 -13.27
CA ARG A 324 3.15 -29.71 -13.19
C ARG A 324 2.90 -29.32 -11.75
N VAL A 325 2.88 -28.02 -11.49
CA VAL A 325 2.51 -27.48 -10.17
C VAL A 325 1.00 -27.53 -10.04
N PRO A 326 0.45 -28.15 -8.97
CA PRO A 326 -0.99 -28.20 -8.77
C PRO A 326 -1.55 -26.81 -8.50
N PHE A 327 -2.73 -26.54 -9.09
CA PHE A 327 -3.46 -25.30 -8.81
C PHE A 327 -4.15 -25.38 -7.45
N ASP A 328 -3.91 -24.38 -6.56
CA ASP A 328 -4.57 -24.33 -5.25
C ASP A 328 -5.94 -23.65 -5.35
N TRP A 329 -6.98 -24.44 -5.15
CA TRP A 329 -8.37 -23.99 -5.17
C TRP A 329 -8.83 -23.39 -3.83
N THR A 330 -8.00 -23.46 -2.78
CA THR A 330 -8.32 -22.99 -1.44
C THR A 330 -8.05 -21.49 -1.32
N PRO A 331 -9.07 -20.62 -1.20
CA PRO A 331 -8.83 -19.19 -1.05
C PRO A 331 -8.17 -18.87 0.30
N GLY A 332 -7.23 -17.92 0.31
CA GLY A 332 -6.58 -17.44 1.53
C GLY A 332 -5.37 -18.27 2.00
N ARG A 333 -4.99 -19.32 1.32
CA ARG A 333 -3.76 -20.06 1.64
C ARG A 333 -2.53 -19.19 1.39
N PRO A 334 -1.58 -19.07 2.34
CA PRO A 334 -0.40 -18.23 2.14
C PRO A 334 0.43 -18.73 0.97
N LEU A 335 0.81 -17.82 0.10
CA LEU A 335 1.53 -18.09 -1.15
C LEU A 335 2.96 -18.60 -0.90
N ASP A 336 3.59 -18.21 0.22
CA ASP A 336 4.93 -18.66 0.62
C ASP A 336 4.87 -19.27 2.02
N GLY A 337 5.16 -20.56 2.09
CA GLY A 337 5.00 -21.38 3.29
C GLY A 337 5.82 -20.95 4.50
N GLY A 338 5.43 -19.86 5.16
CA GLY A 338 6.03 -19.54 6.44
C GLY A 338 5.86 -18.14 6.99
N ASN A 339 5.92 -17.09 6.19
CA ASN A 339 5.82 -15.72 6.69
C ASN A 339 4.57 -14.98 6.15
N PRO A 340 3.53 -14.75 7.00
CA PRO A 340 2.29 -14.11 6.56
C PRO A 340 2.47 -12.67 6.08
N LEU A 341 3.52 -11.99 6.54
CA LEU A 341 3.81 -10.62 6.11
C LEU A 341 4.42 -10.58 4.69
N LEU A 342 5.20 -11.60 4.32
CA LEU A 342 5.67 -11.75 2.94
C LEU A 342 4.50 -12.13 2.01
N ALA A 343 3.58 -12.99 2.47
CA ALA A 343 2.38 -13.29 1.72
C ALA A 343 1.50 -12.03 1.51
N LEU A 344 1.33 -11.22 2.55
CA LEU A 344 0.63 -9.94 2.45
C LEU A 344 1.30 -9.00 1.43
N GLU A 345 2.62 -8.88 1.47
CA GLU A 345 3.38 -8.09 0.49
C GLU A 345 3.10 -8.55 -0.94
N ALA A 346 3.22 -9.85 -1.20
CA ALA A 346 2.94 -10.43 -2.51
C ALA A 346 1.50 -10.14 -2.98
N MET A 347 0.51 -10.27 -2.07
CA MET A 347 -0.89 -9.93 -2.35
C MET A 347 -1.06 -8.45 -2.72
N LEU A 348 -0.44 -7.54 -1.95
CA LEU A 348 -0.52 -6.10 -2.22
C LEU A 348 0.14 -5.72 -3.54
N ASN A 349 1.29 -6.29 -3.85
CA ASN A 349 1.98 -6.10 -5.13
C ASN A 349 1.11 -6.56 -6.31
N LYS A 350 0.43 -7.71 -6.20
CA LYS A 350 -0.51 -8.19 -7.22
C LYS A 350 -1.67 -7.23 -7.41
N VAL A 351 -2.30 -6.76 -6.33
CA VAL A 351 -3.40 -5.78 -6.42
C VAL A 351 -2.94 -4.52 -7.16
N VAL A 352 -1.74 -4.01 -6.89
CA VAL A 352 -1.20 -2.84 -7.59
C VAL A 352 -0.93 -3.14 -9.05
N LEU A 353 -0.31 -4.28 -9.37
CA LEU A 353 0.00 -4.69 -10.74
C LEU A 353 -1.27 -4.77 -11.60
N PHE A 354 -2.31 -5.45 -11.10
CA PHE A 354 -3.61 -5.54 -11.81
C PHE A 354 -4.37 -4.21 -11.79
N GLY A 355 -4.14 -3.38 -10.76
CA GLY A 355 -4.67 -2.01 -10.69
C GLY A 355 -4.18 -1.14 -11.85
N LEU A 356 -2.94 -1.27 -12.26
CA LEU A 356 -2.41 -0.58 -13.45
C LEU A 356 -3.14 -1.02 -14.73
N GLY A 357 -3.39 -2.32 -14.91
CA GLY A 357 -4.19 -2.83 -16.02
C GLY A 357 -5.61 -2.27 -16.04
N GLY A 358 -6.28 -2.27 -14.88
CA GLY A 358 -7.60 -1.67 -14.69
C GLY A 358 -7.63 -0.17 -14.99
N ALA A 359 -6.58 0.56 -14.64
CA ALA A 359 -6.44 1.99 -14.94
C ALA A 359 -6.31 2.24 -16.46
N VAL A 360 -5.53 1.44 -17.17
CA VAL A 360 -5.40 1.51 -18.64
C VAL A 360 -6.74 1.26 -19.32
N LEU A 361 -7.48 0.20 -18.89
CA LEU A 361 -8.80 -0.11 -19.42
C LEU A 361 -9.81 1.01 -19.16
N ALA A 362 -9.86 1.53 -17.93
CA ALA A 362 -10.74 2.65 -17.59
C ALA A 362 -10.37 3.93 -18.35
N ALA A 363 -9.08 4.14 -18.62
CA ALA A 363 -8.61 5.26 -19.42
C ALA A 363 -9.05 5.16 -20.89
N SER A 364 -9.15 3.98 -21.45
CA SER A 364 -9.55 3.73 -22.84
C SER A 364 -11.07 3.82 -23.07
N THR A 365 -11.86 3.24 -22.17
CA THR A 365 -13.33 3.19 -22.32
C THR A 365 -13.99 4.56 -22.33
N SER A 366 -13.36 5.57 -21.73
CA SER A 366 -13.88 6.93 -21.70
C SER A 366 -13.81 7.67 -23.03
N VAL A 367 -12.96 7.25 -23.97
CA VAL A 367 -12.89 7.81 -25.32
C VAL A 367 -14.06 7.28 -26.16
N VAL A 368 -14.43 6.01 -25.97
CA VAL A 368 -15.52 5.34 -26.71
C VAL A 368 -16.90 5.84 -26.28
N ALA A 369 -17.06 6.14 -24.98
CA ALA A 369 -18.38 6.53 -24.42
C ALA A 369 -18.80 7.97 -24.75
N GLY A 370 -18.01 8.75 -25.46
CA GLY A 370 -18.32 10.15 -25.80
C GLY A 370 -18.38 11.08 -24.59
N ARG A 371 -18.49 12.39 -24.85
CA ARG A 371 -18.51 13.44 -23.80
C ARG A 371 -19.82 13.51 -22.99
N GLY A 372 -20.83 12.72 -23.32
CA GLY A 372 -22.14 12.69 -22.64
C GLY A 372 -22.21 11.56 -21.62
N LYS A 373 -22.09 11.88 -20.34
CA LYS A 373 -21.98 10.89 -19.28
C LYS A 373 -23.31 10.55 -18.66
N SER A 374 -23.74 9.33 -18.83
CA SER A 374 -24.72 8.67 -17.97
C SER A 374 -23.99 7.80 -16.92
N ARG A 375 -24.49 7.78 -15.66
CA ARG A 375 -24.02 6.87 -14.60
C ARG A 375 -23.82 5.41 -15.04
N PRO A 376 -24.64 4.83 -15.97
CA PRO A 376 -24.47 3.47 -16.46
C PRO A 376 -23.13 3.22 -17.19
N ALA A 377 -22.55 4.24 -17.85
CA ALA A 377 -21.28 4.07 -18.57
C ALA A 377 -20.07 3.89 -17.64
N VAL A 378 -20.09 4.50 -16.44
CA VAL A 378 -19.03 4.36 -15.42
C VAL A 378 -19.12 2.98 -14.78
N ALA A 379 -20.33 2.52 -14.47
CA ALA A 379 -20.55 1.19 -13.91
C ALA A 379 -20.08 0.08 -14.87
N SER A 380 -20.33 0.25 -16.19
CA SER A 380 -19.87 -0.72 -17.20
C SER A 380 -18.34 -0.77 -17.31
N ALA A 381 -17.64 0.37 -17.24
CA ALA A 381 -16.17 0.41 -17.27
C ALA A 381 -15.54 -0.30 -16.07
N THR A 382 -16.12 -0.11 -14.88
CA THR A 382 -15.66 -0.79 -13.67
C THR A 382 -15.89 -2.30 -13.76
N VAL A 383 -17.05 -2.75 -14.22
CA VAL A 383 -17.33 -4.17 -14.42
C VAL A 383 -16.35 -4.78 -15.44
N VAL A 384 -16.11 -4.11 -16.56
CA VAL A 384 -15.13 -4.57 -17.56
C VAL A 384 -13.74 -4.68 -16.95
N ALA A 385 -13.30 -3.72 -16.13
CA ALA A 385 -11.99 -3.77 -15.49
C ALA A 385 -11.87 -4.92 -14.48
N VAL A 386 -12.92 -5.17 -13.69
CA VAL A 386 -12.97 -6.30 -12.74
C VAL A 386 -12.89 -7.63 -13.48
N VAL A 387 -13.76 -7.82 -14.48
CA VAL A 387 -13.82 -9.07 -15.25
C VAL A 387 -12.50 -9.30 -15.99
N SER A 388 -11.95 -8.26 -16.62
CA SER A 388 -10.65 -8.36 -17.29
C SER A 388 -9.52 -8.68 -16.32
N GLY A 389 -9.52 -8.11 -15.10
CA GLY A 389 -8.57 -8.42 -14.04
C GLY A 389 -8.65 -9.88 -13.58
N LEU A 390 -9.88 -10.39 -13.36
CA LEU A 390 -10.12 -11.80 -13.04
C LEU A 390 -9.62 -12.73 -14.15
N LEU A 391 -9.99 -12.46 -15.41
CA LEU A 391 -9.60 -13.29 -16.54
C LEU A 391 -8.09 -13.26 -16.79
N ALA A 392 -7.47 -12.08 -16.75
CA ALA A 392 -6.04 -11.95 -16.92
C ALA A 392 -5.27 -12.68 -15.83
N SER A 393 -5.69 -12.53 -14.56
CA SER A 393 -5.08 -13.26 -13.46
C SER A 393 -5.29 -14.77 -13.59
N ALA A 394 -6.46 -15.22 -13.96
CA ALA A 394 -6.73 -16.65 -14.20
C ALA A 394 -5.81 -17.23 -15.27
N VAL A 395 -5.60 -16.53 -16.38
CA VAL A 395 -4.66 -16.95 -17.45
C VAL A 395 -3.23 -17.02 -16.93
N LEU A 396 -2.78 -16.01 -16.16
CA LEU A 396 -1.43 -16.00 -15.61
C LEU A 396 -1.23 -17.10 -14.58
N GLU A 397 -2.19 -17.31 -13.66
CA GLU A 397 -2.12 -18.35 -12.63
C GLU A 397 -2.19 -19.75 -13.26
N TRP A 398 -3.05 -19.94 -14.27
CA TRP A 398 -3.05 -21.19 -15.03
C TRP A 398 -1.70 -21.43 -15.73
N GLY A 399 -1.11 -20.39 -16.34
CA GLY A 399 0.22 -20.45 -16.92
C GLY A 399 1.31 -20.84 -15.92
N GLN A 400 1.22 -20.42 -14.65
CA GLN A 400 2.18 -20.78 -13.60
C GLN A 400 2.24 -22.28 -13.31
N THR A 401 1.19 -23.05 -13.65
CA THR A 401 1.20 -24.51 -13.46
C THR A 401 2.32 -25.23 -14.23
N TRP A 402 2.93 -24.59 -15.23
CA TRP A 402 4.07 -25.12 -15.99
C TRP A 402 5.44 -24.70 -15.43
N PHE A 403 5.47 -23.77 -14.46
CA PHE A 403 6.73 -23.22 -13.95
C PHE A 403 7.01 -23.71 -12.53
N VAL A 404 8.13 -24.41 -12.36
CA VAL A 404 8.56 -24.91 -11.05
C VAL A 404 8.94 -23.77 -10.13
N GLY A 405 8.57 -23.89 -8.85
CA GLY A 405 8.80 -22.84 -7.84
C GLY A 405 7.75 -21.73 -7.84
N ARG A 406 6.65 -21.94 -8.55
CA ARG A 406 5.45 -21.10 -8.47
C ARG A 406 4.34 -21.81 -7.70
N SER A 407 3.41 -21.02 -7.14
CA SER A 407 2.27 -21.49 -6.35
C SER A 407 0.97 -20.89 -6.92
N PRO A 408 0.48 -21.41 -8.07
CA PRO A 408 -0.73 -20.89 -8.70
C PRO A 408 -1.95 -21.13 -7.81
N GLY A 409 -2.84 -20.13 -7.67
CA GLY A 409 -3.97 -20.28 -6.78
C GLY A 409 -5.15 -19.33 -7.03
N LEU A 410 -6.31 -19.74 -6.52
CA LEU A 410 -7.57 -19.00 -6.64
C LEU A 410 -7.49 -17.62 -5.95
N THR A 411 -6.72 -17.52 -4.86
CA THR A 411 -6.52 -16.24 -4.15
C THR A 411 -6.00 -15.16 -5.09
N ASP A 412 -5.03 -15.49 -5.92
CA ASP A 412 -4.40 -14.54 -6.84
C ASP A 412 -5.35 -14.12 -7.96
N VAL A 413 -6.22 -15.01 -8.40
CA VAL A 413 -7.28 -14.68 -9.37
C VAL A 413 -8.22 -13.62 -8.79
N VAL A 414 -8.63 -13.77 -7.53
CA VAL A 414 -9.50 -12.79 -6.84
C VAL A 414 -8.77 -11.45 -6.68
N LEU A 415 -7.48 -11.46 -6.32
CA LEU A 415 -6.66 -10.25 -6.20
C LEU A 415 -6.54 -9.51 -7.53
N GLY A 416 -6.49 -10.22 -8.67
CA GLY A 416 -6.55 -9.63 -10.01
C GLY A 416 -7.82 -8.83 -10.26
N GLY A 417 -8.98 -9.36 -9.85
CA GLY A 417 -10.25 -8.64 -9.92
C GLY A 417 -10.31 -7.42 -9.02
N LEU A 418 -9.82 -7.54 -7.76
CA LEU A 418 -9.73 -6.43 -6.81
C LEU A 418 -8.81 -5.31 -7.33
N GLY A 419 -7.66 -5.68 -7.91
CA GLY A 419 -6.76 -4.74 -8.55
C GLY A 419 -7.45 -4.01 -9.70
N GLY A 420 -8.09 -4.73 -10.62
CA GLY A 420 -8.85 -4.16 -11.73
C GLY A 420 -9.89 -3.13 -11.26
N TYR A 421 -10.65 -3.47 -10.22
CA TYR A 421 -11.58 -2.53 -9.57
C TYR A 421 -10.88 -1.29 -9.06
N GLY A 422 -9.81 -1.46 -8.26
CA GLY A 422 -9.06 -0.35 -7.65
C GLY A 422 -8.50 0.62 -8.67
N GLY A 423 -7.93 0.12 -9.76
CA GLY A 423 -7.40 0.93 -10.85
C GLY A 423 -8.47 1.70 -11.62
N ALA A 424 -9.61 1.07 -11.92
CA ALA A 424 -10.73 1.73 -12.56
C ALA A 424 -11.33 2.82 -11.66
N TRP A 425 -11.55 2.51 -10.38
CA TRP A 425 -12.05 3.46 -9.39
C TRP A 425 -11.13 4.68 -9.23
N LEU A 426 -9.82 4.45 -9.12
CA LEU A 426 -8.83 5.51 -8.99
C LEU A 426 -8.83 6.43 -10.22
N THR A 427 -8.84 5.84 -11.41
CA THR A 427 -8.87 6.57 -12.68
C THR A 427 -10.10 7.46 -12.80
N GLU A 428 -11.28 6.94 -12.46
CA GLU A 428 -12.52 7.72 -12.49
C GLU A 428 -12.54 8.81 -11.43
N THR A 429 -12.05 8.52 -10.20
CA THR A 429 -11.93 9.50 -9.13
C THR A 429 -11.04 10.67 -9.55
N VAL A 430 -9.87 10.40 -10.12
CA VAL A 430 -8.94 11.44 -10.61
C VAL A 430 -9.59 12.30 -11.70
N ARG A 431 -10.35 11.70 -12.60
CA ARG A 431 -11.05 12.41 -13.70
C ARG A 431 -12.19 13.30 -13.20
N THR A 432 -12.98 12.83 -12.25
CA THR A 432 -14.09 13.63 -11.70
C THR A 432 -13.56 14.86 -10.98
N LEU A 433 -12.40 14.74 -10.35
CA LEU A 433 -11.74 15.86 -9.66
C LEU A 433 -11.19 16.93 -10.63
N ASP A 434 -10.63 16.50 -11.75
CA ASP A 434 -10.10 17.42 -12.78
C ASP A 434 -11.24 18.28 -13.38
N ARG A 435 -12.45 17.72 -13.53
CA ARG A 435 -13.65 18.43 -14.02
C ARG A 435 -14.19 19.45 -13.05
N SER A 436 -14.34 19.07 -11.79
CA SER A 436 -14.81 20.00 -10.74
C SER A 436 -13.86 21.18 -10.60
N GLY A 437 -12.55 21.00 -10.75
CA GLY A 437 -11.56 22.06 -10.77
C GLY A 437 -11.69 22.99 -11.98
N ALA A 438 -11.97 22.43 -13.18
CA ALA A 438 -12.17 23.21 -14.39
C ALA A 438 -13.47 24.04 -14.38
N GLU A 439 -14.57 23.49 -13.84
CA GLU A 439 -15.85 24.21 -13.69
C GLU A 439 -15.76 25.36 -12.70
N ILE A 440 -15.08 25.18 -11.58
CA ILE A 440 -14.81 26.24 -10.59
C ILE A 440 -13.95 27.35 -11.23
N GLY A 441 -12.91 27.00 -11.99
CA GLY A 441 -12.04 27.95 -12.70
C GLY A 441 -12.80 28.75 -13.75
N ALA A 442 -13.68 28.11 -14.52
CA ALA A 442 -14.52 28.76 -15.53
C ALA A 442 -15.58 29.68 -14.88
N GLY A 443 -16.18 29.24 -13.76
CA GLY A 443 -17.16 30.05 -13.04
C GLY A 443 -16.57 31.30 -12.38
N ILE A 444 -15.31 31.24 -11.92
CA ILE A 444 -14.58 32.42 -11.39
C ILE A 444 -14.19 33.35 -12.54
N GLY A 445 -13.71 32.82 -13.67
CA GLY A 445 -13.35 33.61 -14.85
C GLY A 445 -14.54 34.39 -15.43
N THR A 446 -15.73 33.77 -15.50
CA THR A 446 -16.96 34.46 -15.94
C THR A 446 -17.42 35.51 -14.96
N LYS A 447 -17.32 35.29 -13.64
CA LYS A 447 -17.69 36.31 -12.62
C LYS A 447 -16.75 37.52 -12.61
N ILE A 448 -15.44 37.28 -12.85
CA ILE A 448 -14.45 38.37 -12.95
C ILE A 448 -14.64 39.14 -14.28
N GLY A 449 -14.86 38.45 -15.39
CA GLY A 449 -15.11 39.05 -16.68
C GLY A 449 -16.37 39.90 -16.72
N THR A 450 -17.46 39.44 -16.09
CA THR A 450 -18.70 40.23 -15.96
C THR A 450 -18.54 41.45 -15.03
N LYS A 451 -17.74 41.34 -13.97
CA LYS A 451 -17.52 42.48 -13.05
C LYS A 451 -16.63 43.55 -13.70
N ILE A 452 -15.62 43.19 -14.44
CA ILE A 452 -14.75 44.12 -15.19
C ILE A 452 -15.52 44.75 -16.35
N GLY A 453 -16.34 43.99 -17.08
CA GLY A 453 -17.16 44.50 -18.17
C GLY A 453 -18.24 45.51 -17.70
N THR A 454 -18.81 45.30 -16.51
CA THR A 454 -19.79 46.25 -15.91
C THR A 454 -19.14 47.51 -15.34
N GLU A 455 -17.89 47.45 -14.88
CA GLU A 455 -17.18 48.67 -14.39
C GLU A 455 -16.65 49.50 -15.56
N ILE A 456 -16.17 48.89 -16.65
CA ILE A 456 -15.72 49.61 -17.86
C ILE A 456 -16.94 50.25 -18.56
N GLY A 457 -18.09 49.58 -18.64
CA GLY A 457 -19.30 50.12 -19.23
C GLY A 457 -19.90 51.30 -18.43
N ARG A 458 -19.66 51.43 -17.13
CA ARG A 458 -20.11 52.58 -16.29
C ARG A 458 -19.11 53.76 -16.34
N GLY A 459 -17.86 53.54 -16.71
CA GLY A 459 -16.84 54.59 -16.84
C GLY A 459 -16.87 55.30 -18.18
N ALA A 460 -17.56 54.79 -19.21
CA ALA A 460 -17.68 55.36 -20.54
C ALA A 460 -18.89 56.30 -20.76
N ILE A 461 -19.72 56.50 -19.71
CA ILE A 461 -20.93 57.36 -19.77
C ILE A 461 -20.83 58.54 -18.75
N ARG A 462 -19.64 58.97 -18.42
CA ARG A 462 -19.43 60.23 -17.70
C ARG A 462 -18.49 61.15 -18.46
#